data_aa44cd8a2195f2c928611ffb3bd1b69f
#
_entry.id   aa44cd8a2195f2c928611ffb3bd1b69f
#
_cell.length_a   1.000
_cell.length_b   1.000
_cell.length_c   1.000
_cell.angle_alpha   90.00
_cell.angle_beta   90.00
_cell.angle_gamma   90.00
#
_symmetry.space_group_name_H-M   'P 1'
#
loop_
_entity.id
_entity.type
_entity.pdbx_description
1 polymer ?
#
loop_
_entity_poly.entity_id
_entity_poly.type
_entity_poly.pdbx_seq_one_letter_code
_entity_poly.pdbx_strand_id
1 'polypeptide(L)'
;MQHRFFALISRMRYIGRWGLMRNTFEENIQEHSHMVAVLAHGLALIQRDILHEPADPDRCASAALFHDASEILTGDLPTPIKYYNPDIKHAYKQIESVSCEKLLGLLPEDLRESYRPLLHESDPDVARIVKAADKLSAYIKCVEELKAGNREFEAAARQTREALTEMHLPCLDYFMAHFLDAFQLTLDELE
;
A
#
# COMPACT_ATOMS: atom_id res chain seq x y z
N MET A 1 22.06 5.98 24.20
CA MET A 1 20.57 5.98 24.09
C MET A 1 20.21 4.88 23.12
N GLN A 2 19.20 4.03 23.42
CA GLN A 2 18.79 2.98 22.48
C GLN A 2 17.82 3.57 21.45
N HIS A 3 18.11 3.39 20.16
CA HIS A 3 17.22 3.77 19.07
C HIS A 3 16.17 2.69 18.82
N ARG A 4 14.89 3.07 18.79
CA ARG A 4 13.75 2.13 18.84
C ARG A 4 12.98 2.03 17.54
N PHE A 5 13.39 2.73 16.49
CA PHE A 5 12.69 2.80 15.21
C PHE A 5 12.39 1.41 14.63
N PHE A 6 13.42 0.59 14.39
CA PHE A 6 13.24 -0.72 13.77
C PHE A 6 12.42 -1.69 14.63
N ALA A 7 12.57 -1.60 15.96
CA ALA A 7 11.75 -2.41 16.87
C ALA A 7 10.25 -2.02 16.79
N LEU A 8 9.95 -0.73 16.53
CA LEU A 8 8.58 -0.27 16.37
C LEU A 8 8.05 -0.62 14.98
N ILE A 9 8.83 -0.42 13.90
CA ILE A 9 8.47 -0.85 12.54
C ILE A 9 8.13 -2.34 12.49
N SER A 10 8.89 -3.19 13.19
CA SER A 10 8.61 -4.63 13.23
C SER A 10 7.22 -4.99 13.80
N ARG A 11 6.53 -4.04 14.44
CA ARG A 11 5.18 -4.24 14.99
C ARG A 11 4.07 -4.11 13.94
N MET A 12 4.37 -3.66 12.72
CA MET A 12 3.43 -3.67 11.60
C MET A 12 2.76 -5.05 11.42
N ARG A 13 3.48 -6.12 11.74
CA ARG A 13 2.96 -7.51 11.70
C ARG A 13 1.79 -7.80 12.65
N TYR A 14 1.56 -6.96 13.65
CA TYR A 14 0.50 -7.17 14.63
C TYR A 14 -0.76 -6.36 14.33
N ILE A 15 -0.77 -5.58 13.26
CA ILE A 15 -1.90 -4.74 12.88
C ILE A 15 -2.59 -5.41 11.70
N GLY A 16 -3.76 -6.01 11.99
CA GLY A 16 -4.57 -6.69 10.99
C GLY A 16 -5.30 -5.68 10.11
N ARG A 17 -5.41 -6.03 8.83
CA ARG A 17 -6.22 -5.33 7.83
C ARG A 17 -7.58 -6.01 7.68
N TRP A 18 -8.54 -5.31 7.07
CA TRP A 18 -9.88 -5.83 6.81
C TRP A 18 -10.64 -6.25 8.08
N GLY A 19 -10.36 -5.59 9.22
CA GLY A 19 -10.83 -5.99 10.54
C GLY A 19 -12.35 -6.03 10.74
N LEU A 20 -13.15 -5.45 9.83
CA LEU A 20 -14.62 -5.52 9.83
C LEU A 20 -15.16 -6.64 8.92
N MET A 21 -14.32 -7.34 8.17
CA MET A 21 -14.72 -8.35 7.20
C MET A 21 -14.27 -9.74 7.66
N ARG A 22 -15.05 -10.76 7.34
CA ARG A 22 -14.62 -12.16 7.50
C ARG A 22 -13.66 -12.50 6.37
N ASN A 23 -12.42 -12.81 6.73
CA ASN A 23 -11.37 -13.18 5.81
C ASN A 23 -11.25 -14.71 5.74
N THR A 24 -10.89 -15.26 4.56
CA THR A 24 -10.47 -16.65 4.42
C THR A 24 -8.99 -16.83 4.81
N PHE A 25 -8.20 -15.78 4.68
CA PHE A 25 -6.83 -15.67 5.21
C PHE A 25 -6.59 -14.27 5.77
N GLU A 26 -5.88 -14.17 6.88
CA GLU A 26 -5.55 -12.91 7.52
C GLU A 26 -4.45 -12.18 6.74
N GLU A 27 -4.52 -10.86 6.73
CA GLU A 27 -3.50 -9.96 6.20
C GLU A 27 -3.15 -8.92 7.26
N ASN A 28 -1.88 -8.64 7.45
CA ASN A 28 -1.42 -7.55 8.30
C ASN A 28 -0.72 -6.46 7.46
N ILE A 29 -0.49 -5.28 8.06
CA ILE A 29 0.08 -4.15 7.31
C ILE A 29 1.52 -4.39 6.87
N GLN A 30 2.28 -5.32 7.47
CA GLN A 30 3.63 -5.66 7.01
C GLN A 30 3.59 -6.49 5.72
N GLU A 31 2.74 -7.50 5.65
CA GLU A 31 2.53 -8.32 4.45
C GLU A 31 1.99 -7.46 3.31
N HIS A 32 1.00 -6.63 3.59
CA HIS A 32 0.46 -5.66 2.65
C HIS A 32 1.55 -4.73 2.13
N SER A 33 2.31 -4.06 3.00
CA SER A 33 3.36 -3.12 2.58
C SER A 33 4.46 -3.79 1.77
N HIS A 34 4.78 -5.07 2.04
CA HIS A 34 5.69 -5.84 1.20
C HIS A 34 5.11 -6.04 -0.20
N MET A 35 3.84 -6.48 -0.32
CA MET A 35 3.20 -6.65 -1.62
C MET A 35 3.07 -5.33 -2.36
N VAL A 36 2.70 -4.25 -1.68
CA VAL A 36 2.67 -2.89 -2.27
C VAL A 36 4.03 -2.50 -2.82
N ALA A 37 5.13 -2.81 -2.11
CA ALA A 37 6.48 -2.50 -2.59
C ALA A 37 6.84 -3.29 -3.87
N VAL A 38 6.49 -4.57 -3.94
CA VAL A 38 6.67 -5.40 -5.15
C VAL A 38 5.86 -4.83 -6.32
N LEU A 39 4.60 -4.47 -6.09
CA LEU A 39 3.73 -3.91 -7.12
C LEU A 39 4.19 -2.52 -7.56
N ALA A 40 4.59 -1.64 -6.62
CA ALA A 40 5.10 -0.31 -6.93
C ALA A 40 6.37 -0.37 -7.78
N HIS A 41 7.30 -1.28 -7.45
CA HIS A 41 8.48 -1.55 -8.26
C HIS A 41 8.10 -2.01 -9.67
N GLY A 42 7.17 -2.98 -9.78
CA GLY A 42 6.69 -3.50 -11.05
C GLY A 42 6.01 -2.44 -11.91
N LEU A 43 5.12 -1.62 -11.34
CA LEU A 43 4.46 -0.51 -12.03
C LEU A 43 5.47 0.53 -12.54
N ALA A 44 6.47 0.87 -11.72
CA ALA A 44 7.52 1.80 -12.12
C ALA A 44 8.42 1.24 -13.24
N LEU A 45 8.72 -0.07 -13.22
CA LEU A 45 9.41 -0.75 -14.33
C LEU A 45 8.57 -0.74 -15.61
N ILE A 46 7.27 -1.02 -15.53
CA ILE A 46 6.37 -0.93 -16.69
C ILE A 46 6.39 0.48 -17.26
N GLN A 47 6.30 1.50 -16.40
CA GLN A 47 6.36 2.90 -16.83
C GLN A 47 7.68 3.22 -17.52
N ARG A 48 8.83 2.81 -16.96
CA ARG A 48 10.15 3.14 -17.47
C ARG A 48 10.53 2.33 -18.70
N ASP A 49 10.37 1.00 -18.65
CA ASP A 49 10.98 0.08 -19.63
C ASP A 49 10.01 -0.29 -20.77
N ILE A 50 8.69 -0.23 -20.52
CA ILE A 50 7.66 -0.58 -21.52
C ILE A 50 7.04 0.67 -22.14
N LEU A 51 6.67 1.65 -21.29
CA LEU A 51 6.03 2.88 -21.75
C LEU A 51 7.02 4.00 -22.08
N HIS A 52 8.30 3.80 -21.72
CA HIS A 52 9.39 4.76 -21.96
C HIS A 52 9.19 6.12 -21.32
N GLU A 53 8.53 6.14 -20.15
CA GLU A 53 8.31 7.33 -19.33
C GLU A 53 9.22 7.29 -18.09
N PRO A 54 9.70 8.44 -17.58
CA PRO A 54 10.55 8.48 -16.40
C PRO A 54 9.88 7.84 -15.17
N ALA A 55 10.62 6.97 -14.47
CA ALA A 55 10.25 6.44 -13.17
C ALA A 55 11.49 5.95 -12.42
N ASP A 56 11.42 5.93 -11.09
CA ASP A 56 12.43 5.36 -10.20
C ASP A 56 11.84 4.15 -9.44
N PRO A 57 12.03 2.92 -9.94
CA PRO A 57 11.47 1.72 -9.34
C PRO A 57 11.95 1.48 -7.91
N ASP A 58 13.25 1.70 -7.64
CA ASP A 58 13.82 1.45 -6.32
C ASP A 58 13.26 2.43 -5.28
N ARG A 59 13.09 3.69 -5.67
CA ARG A 59 12.46 4.69 -4.81
C ARG A 59 10.99 4.40 -4.56
N CYS A 60 10.23 4.00 -5.59
CA CYS A 60 8.83 3.60 -5.45
C CYS A 60 8.69 2.43 -4.48
N ALA A 61 9.52 1.38 -4.62
CA ALA A 61 9.52 0.23 -3.72
C ALA A 61 9.89 0.63 -2.28
N SER A 62 10.94 1.45 -2.12
CA SER A 62 11.39 1.90 -0.80
C SER A 62 10.33 2.73 -0.08
N ALA A 63 9.67 3.67 -0.78
CA ALA A 63 8.57 4.47 -0.23
C ALA A 63 7.38 3.59 0.16
N ALA A 64 7.03 2.61 -0.68
CA ALA A 64 5.92 1.68 -0.45
C ALA A 64 6.11 0.81 0.80
N LEU A 65 7.35 0.42 1.14
CA LEU A 65 7.63 -0.34 2.39
C LEU A 65 7.19 0.39 3.65
N PHE A 66 7.15 1.73 3.62
CA PHE A 66 6.87 2.58 4.79
C PHE A 66 5.55 3.35 4.68
N HIS A 67 4.77 3.18 3.59
CA HIS A 67 3.60 4.02 3.31
C HIS A 67 2.54 3.96 4.43
N ASP A 68 2.36 2.81 5.07
CA ASP A 68 1.45 2.58 6.20
C ASP A 68 2.16 2.54 7.56
N ALA A 69 3.43 2.98 7.67
CA ALA A 69 4.17 2.93 8.92
C ALA A 69 3.51 3.74 10.05
N SER A 70 2.79 4.81 9.73
CA SER A 70 2.02 5.61 10.71
C SER A 70 0.95 4.78 11.43
N GLU A 71 0.43 3.73 10.79
CA GLU A 71 -0.61 2.85 11.33
C GLU A 71 -0.14 1.99 12.52
N ILE A 72 1.18 1.92 12.76
CA ILE A 72 1.72 1.36 14.01
C ILE A 72 1.17 2.09 15.24
N LEU A 73 0.89 3.39 15.11
CA LEU A 73 0.40 4.24 16.20
C LEU A 73 -1.12 4.50 16.13
N THR A 74 -1.70 4.47 14.93
CA THR A 74 -3.12 4.77 14.70
C THR A 74 -4.00 3.52 14.61
N GLY A 75 -3.41 2.38 14.28
CA GLY A 75 -4.14 1.21 13.76
C GLY A 75 -4.58 1.43 12.31
N ASP A 76 -4.95 0.33 11.63
CA ASP A 76 -5.60 0.39 10.31
C ASP A 76 -7.05 0.86 10.47
N LEU A 77 -7.32 2.08 10.02
CA LEU A 77 -8.67 2.65 10.09
C LEU A 77 -9.47 2.25 8.85
N PRO A 78 -10.66 1.63 9.01
CA PRO A 78 -11.49 1.25 7.86
C PRO A 78 -11.76 2.42 6.91
N THR A 79 -11.58 2.18 5.61
CA THR A 79 -11.73 3.18 4.55
C THR A 79 -13.02 4.00 4.64
N PRO A 80 -14.21 3.42 4.95
CA PRO A 80 -15.44 4.21 5.10
C PRO A 80 -15.38 5.26 6.23
N ILE A 81 -14.59 5.01 7.26
CA ILE A 81 -14.39 5.95 8.38
C ILE A 81 -13.34 6.99 7.99
N LYS A 82 -12.22 6.56 7.43
CA LYS A 82 -11.09 7.42 6.99
C LYS A 82 -11.53 8.53 6.04
N TYR A 83 -12.56 8.25 5.21
CA TYR A 83 -13.08 9.18 4.18
C TYR A 83 -14.53 9.61 4.41
N TYR A 84 -15.05 9.49 5.64
CA TYR A 84 -16.46 9.80 5.95
C TYR A 84 -16.86 11.24 5.62
N ASN A 85 -15.99 12.19 5.93
CA ASN A 85 -16.16 13.61 5.57
C ASN A 85 -14.79 14.31 5.47
N PRO A 86 -14.74 15.55 4.90
CA PRO A 86 -13.48 16.30 4.75
C PRO A 86 -12.76 16.58 6.09
N ASP A 87 -13.48 16.81 7.17
CA ASP A 87 -12.90 17.13 8.47
C ASP A 87 -12.19 15.93 9.09
N ILE A 88 -12.82 14.75 9.05
CA ILE A 88 -12.22 13.49 9.50
C ILE A 88 -11.00 13.16 8.67
N LYS A 89 -11.09 13.28 7.34
CA LYS A 89 -9.95 13.07 6.45
C LYS A 89 -8.78 14.00 6.76
N HIS A 90 -9.06 15.27 7.04
CA HIS A 90 -8.03 16.24 7.39
C HIS A 90 -7.40 15.93 8.75
N ALA A 91 -8.22 15.67 9.78
CA ALA A 91 -7.75 15.29 11.12
C ALA A 91 -6.91 14.02 11.09
N TYR A 92 -7.32 13.01 10.31
CA TYR A 92 -6.58 11.76 10.16
C TYR A 92 -5.20 12.00 9.53
N LYS A 93 -5.12 12.80 8.46
CA LYS A 93 -3.83 13.18 7.84
C LYS A 93 -2.89 13.91 8.81
N GLN A 94 -3.43 14.75 9.70
CA GLN A 94 -2.61 15.38 10.74
C GLN A 94 -2.06 14.35 11.73
N ILE A 95 -2.88 13.37 12.14
CA ILE A 95 -2.44 12.29 13.03
C ILE A 95 -1.38 11.41 12.34
N GLU A 96 -1.56 11.06 11.06
CA GLU A 96 -0.55 10.35 10.27
C GLU A 96 0.78 11.11 10.26
N SER A 97 0.74 12.41 9.97
CA SER A 97 1.95 13.26 9.96
C SER A 97 2.65 13.31 11.33
N VAL A 98 1.91 13.50 12.42
CA VAL A 98 2.46 13.47 13.78
C VAL A 98 3.05 12.09 14.10
N SER A 99 2.43 11.02 13.63
CA SER A 99 2.92 9.64 13.82
C SER A 99 4.25 9.42 13.09
N CYS A 100 4.37 9.88 11.84
CA CYS A 100 5.62 9.82 11.08
C CYS A 100 6.74 10.62 11.74
N GLU A 101 6.48 11.83 12.25
CA GLU A 101 7.50 12.62 12.98
C GLU A 101 7.93 11.93 14.28
N LYS A 102 7.02 11.26 15.00
CA LYS A 102 7.38 10.43 16.16
C LYS A 102 8.29 9.26 15.77
N LEU A 103 8.00 8.59 14.65
CA LEU A 103 8.85 7.51 14.13
C LEU A 103 10.23 8.03 13.77
N LEU A 104 10.34 9.15 13.05
CA LEU A 104 11.63 9.81 12.74
C LEU A 104 12.41 10.15 14.00
N GLY A 105 11.75 10.63 15.04
CA GLY A 105 12.38 10.94 16.33
C GLY A 105 13.02 9.73 17.05
N LEU A 106 12.67 8.49 16.66
CA LEU A 106 13.26 7.26 17.22
C LEU A 106 14.56 6.84 16.53
N LEU A 107 14.92 7.48 15.41
CA LEU A 107 16.16 7.28 14.69
C LEU A 107 17.30 8.14 15.27
N PRO A 108 18.58 7.72 15.10
CA PRO A 108 19.72 8.63 15.22
C PRO A 108 19.52 9.86 14.35
N GLU A 109 20.02 11.00 14.78
CA GLU A 109 19.89 12.26 14.06
C GLU A 109 20.40 12.17 12.62
N ASP A 110 21.54 11.52 12.44
CA ASP A 110 22.20 11.32 11.13
C ASP A 110 21.38 10.52 10.12
N LEU A 111 20.38 9.74 10.56
CA LEU A 111 19.53 8.93 9.68
C LEU A 111 18.17 9.58 9.39
N ARG A 112 17.76 10.60 10.14
CA ARG A 112 16.40 11.17 10.04
C ARG A 112 16.11 11.73 8.65
N GLU A 113 17.06 12.46 8.08
CA GLU A 113 16.88 13.08 6.77
C GLU A 113 16.83 12.03 5.64
N SER A 114 17.53 10.90 5.77
CA SER A 114 17.44 9.79 4.82
C SER A 114 16.08 9.05 4.88
N TYR A 115 15.48 8.96 6.08
CA TYR A 115 14.18 8.30 6.28
C TYR A 115 12.98 9.20 6.07
N ARG A 116 13.16 10.52 6.13
CA ARG A 116 12.06 11.49 5.96
C ARG A 116 11.28 11.28 4.66
N PRO A 117 11.90 11.16 3.47
CA PRO A 117 11.17 10.95 2.23
C PRO A 117 10.49 9.57 2.13
N LEU A 118 10.90 8.59 2.95
CA LEU A 118 10.24 7.28 3.01
C LEU A 118 8.96 7.30 3.86
N LEU A 119 8.89 8.18 4.87
CA LEU A 119 7.73 8.34 5.76
C LEU A 119 6.82 9.51 5.33
N HIS A 120 7.37 10.46 4.58
CA HIS A 120 6.67 11.64 4.04
C HIS A 120 7.05 11.81 2.57
N GLU A 121 6.49 10.93 1.70
CA GLU A 121 6.78 11.03 0.27
C GLU A 121 6.21 12.34 -0.29
N SER A 122 7.09 13.15 -0.83
CA SER A 122 6.78 14.47 -1.39
C SER A 122 6.87 14.54 -2.91
N ASP A 123 7.42 13.50 -3.55
CA ASP A 123 7.47 13.40 -5.01
C ASP A 123 6.12 12.91 -5.52
N PRO A 124 5.39 13.73 -6.32
CA PRO A 124 4.05 13.39 -6.77
C PRO A 124 4.01 12.15 -7.67
N ASP A 125 5.07 11.88 -8.44
CA ASP A 125 5.12 10.73 -9.35
C ASP A 125 5.32 9.43 -8.56
N VAL A 126 6.23 9.43 -7.59
CA VAL A 126 6.41 8.30 -6.66
C VAL A 126 5.12 8.07 -5.85
N ALA A 127 4.55 9.12 -5.26
CA ALA A 127 3.32 9.01 -4.48
C ALA A 127 2.15 8.46 -5.30
N ARG A 128 2.06 8.81 -6.60
CA ARG A 128 1.03 8.31 -7.51
C ARG A 128 1.18 6.82 -7.77
N ILE A 129 2.40 6.34 -8.02
CA ILE A 129 2.70 4.92 -8.23
C ILE A 129 2.45 4.12 -6.95
N VAL A 130 2.93 4.58 -5.79
CA VAL A 130 2.70 3.91 -4.51
C VAL A 130 1.21 3.81 -4.19
N LYS A 131 0.45 4.88 -4.41
CA LYS A 131 -1.01 4.87 -4.22
C LYS A 131 -1.72 3.91 -5.17
N ALA A 132 -1.24 3.77 -6.41
CA ALA A 132 -1.79 2.80 -7.35
C ALA A 132 -1.49 1.37 -6.90
N ALA A 133 -0.27 1.11 -6.45
CA ALA A 133 0.15 -0.19 -5.94
C ALA A 133 -0.60 -0.58 -4.66
N ASP A 134 -0.86 0.35 -3.73
CA ASP A 134 -1.68 0.13 -2.53
C ASP A 134 -3.10 -0.33 -2.91
N LYS A 135 -3.77 0.42 -3.79
CA LYS A 135 -5.10 0.04 -4.28
C LYS A 135 -5.10 -1.28 -5.05
N LEU A 136 -4.06 -1.52 -5.84
CA LEU A 136 -3.90 -2.77 -6.59
C LEU A 136 -3.72 -3.96 -5.65
N SER A 137 -2.91 -3.84 -4.60
CA SER A 137 -2.77 -4.87 -3.55
C SER A 137 -4.10 -5.17 -2.87
N ALA A 138 -4.86 -4.13 -2.49
CA ALA A 138 -6.20 -4.29 -1.92
C ALA A 138 -7.18 -4.98 -2.90
N TYR A 139 -7.09 -4.69 -4.20
CA TYR A 139 -7.89 -5.35 -5.21
C TYR A 139 -7.51 -6.82 -5.42
N ILE A 140 -6.22 -7.13 -5.45
CA ILE A 140 -5.70 -8.52 -5.51
C ILE A 140 -6.23 -9.33 -4.33
N LYS A 141 -6.18 -8.81 -3.10
CA LYS A 141 -6.79 -9.44 -1.92
C LYS A 141 -8.27 -9.76 -2.16
N CYS A 142 -9.04 -8.83 -2.73
CA CYS A 142 -10.44 -9.07 -3.06
C CYS A 142 -10.61 -10.20 -4.11
N VAL A 143 -9.76 -10.24 -5.12
CA VAL A 143 -9.77 -11.27 -6.17
C VAL A 143 -9.52 -12.67 -5.56
N GLU A 144 -8.53 -12.78 -4.68
CA GLU A 144 -8.18 -14.03 -4.00
C GLU A 144 -9.29 -14.50 -3.04
N GLU A 145 -9.91 -13.59 -2.29
CA GLU A 145 -11.05 -13.91 -1.42
C GLU A 145 -12.27 -14.38 -2.22
N LEU A 146 -12.57 -13.73 -3.33
CA LEU A 146 -13.65 -14.15 -4.24
C LEU A 146 -13.37 -15.52 -4.87
N LYS A 147 -12.12 -15.79 -5.28
CA LYS A 147 -11.68 -17.10 -5.75
C LYS A 147 -11.89 -18.18 -4.69
N ALA A 148 -11.64 -17.87 -3.41
CA ALA A 148 -11.92 -18.76 -2.28
C ALA A 148 -13.43 -18.90 -1.96
N GLY A 149 -14.32 -18.23 -2.71
CA GLY A 149 -15.76 -18.25 -2.52
C GLY A 149 -16.30 -17.27 -1.48
N ASN A 150 -15.48 -16.36 -1.00
CA ASN A 150 -15.87 -15.37 0.01
C ASN A 150 -16.57 -14.16 -0.64
N ARG A 151 -17.90 -14.25 -0.77
CA ARG A 151 -18.73 -13.21 -1.40
C ARG A 151 -18.80 -11.89 -0.62
N GLU A 152 -18.33 -11.85 0.62
CA GLU A 152 -18.28 -10.63 1.43
C GLU A 152 -17.39 -9.55 0.78
N PHE A 153 -16.43 -9.95 -0.08
CA PHE A 153 -15.53 -9.05 -0.81
C PHE A 153 -16.08 -8.52 -2.15
N GLU A 154 -17.29 -8.92 -2.59
CA GLU A 154 -17.86 -8.47 -3.89
C GLU A 154 -17.97 -6.94 -4.01
N ALA A 155 -18.46 -6.28 -2.97
CA ALA A 155 -18.62 -4.82 -2.98
C ALA A 155 -17.25 -4.10 -2.95
N ALA A 156 -16.32 -4.58 -2.12
CA ALA A 156 -14.96 -4.04 -2.03
C ALA A 156 -14.21 -4.21 -3.36
N ALA A 157 -14.29 -5.39 -3.99
CA ALA A 157 -13.69 -5.65 -5.30
C ALA A 157 -14.19 -4.66 -6.37
N ARG A 158 -15.52 -4.46 -6.46
CA ARG A 158 -16.10 -3.53 -7.43
C ARG A 158 -15.61 -2.09 -7.19
N GLN A 159 -15.73 -1.59 -5.97
CA GLN A 159 -15.33 -0.23 -5.62
C GLN A 159 -13.83 0.02 -5.84
N THR A 160 -12.99 -0.95 -5.47
CA THR A 160 -11.54 -0.81 -5.65
C THR A 160 -11.16 -0.85 -7.12
N ARG A 161 -11.81 -1.71 -7.93
CA ARG A 161 -11.61 -1.74 -9.38
C ARG A 161 -12.01 -0.43 -10.05
N GLU A 162 -13.16 0.13 -9.68
CA GLU A 162 -13.60 1.46 -10.17
C GLU A 162 -12.56 2.52 -9.83
N ALA A 163 -12.09 2.56 -8.57
CA ALA A 163 -11.08 3.51 -8.13
C ALA A 163 -9.72 3.34 -8.83
N LEU A 164 -9.32 2.12 -9.21
CA LEU A 164 -8.13 1.86 -10.03
C LEU A 164 -8.31 2.42 -11.45
N THR A 165 -9.46 2.18 -12.07
CA THR A 165 -9.76 2.69 -13.41
C THR A 165 -9.76 4.23 -13.46
N GLU A 166 -10.30 4.89 -12.43
CA GLU A 166 -10.33 6.35 -12.31
C GLU A 166 -8.94 7.00 -12.12
N MET A 167 -7.91 6.21 -11.80
CA MET A 167 -6.55 6.74 -11.67
C MET A 167 -5.94 7.16 -13.01
N HIS A 168 -6.42 6.62 -14.14
CA HIS A 168 -5.93 6.89 -15.49
C HIS A 168 -4.39 6.84 -15.56
N LEU A 169 -3.81 5.74 -15.08
CA LEU A 169 -2.37 5.53 -15.00
C LEU A 169 -1.96 4.43 -15.98
N PRO A 170 -1.25 4.75 -17.09
CA PRO A 170 -0.98 3.78 -18.15
C PRO A 170 -0.21 2.53 -17.69
N CYS A 171 0.73 2.65 -16.75
CA CYS A 171 1.45 1.49 -16.22
C CYS A 171 0.52 0.56 -15.41
N LEU A 172 -0.47 1.11 -14.71
CA LEU A 172 -1.49 0.34 -14.01
C LEU A 172 -2.44 -0.35 -15.00
N ASP A 173 -2.87 0.35 -16.06
CA ASP A 173 -3.73 -0.22 -17.11
C ASP A 173 -3.00 -1.40 -17.80
N TYR A 174 -1.70 -1.24 -18.07
CA TYR A 174 -0.87 -2.33 -18.60
C TYR A 174 -0.82 -3.52 -17.62
N PHE A 175 -0.56 -3.28 -16.33
CA PHE A 175 -0.53 -4.34 -15.32
C PHE A 175 -1.86 -5.08 -15.24
N MET A 176 -2.97 -4.35 -15.18
CA MET A 176 -4.33 -4.92 -15.12
C MET A 176 -4.64 -5.80 -16.33
N ALA A 177 -4.17 -5.41 -17.52
CA ALA A 177 -4.41 -6.15 -18.74
C ALA A 177 -3.55 -7.42 -18.91
N HIS A 178 -2.35 -7.45 -18.33
CA HIS A 178 -1.36 -8.50 -18.61
C HIS A 178 -1.01 -9.40 -17.43
N PHE A 179 -1.23 -8.96 -16.20
CA PHE A 179 -0.80 -9.70 -15.00
C PHE A 179 -1.94 -10.07 -14.06
N LEU A 180 -3.06 -9.33 -14.08
CA LEU A 180 -4.10 -9.48 -13.06
C LEU A 180 -4.76 -10.86 -13.07
N ASP A 181 -5.05 -11.40 -14.25
CA ASP A 181 -5.76 -12.68 -14.37
C ASP A 181 -4.96 -13.85 -13.78
N ALA A 182 -3.63 -13.74 -13.71
CA ALA A 182 -2.77 -14.75 -13.10
C ALA A 182 -3.04 -14.97 -11.60
N PHE A 183 -3.59 -13.99 -10.88
CA PHE A 183 -3.97 -14.16 -9.46
C PHE A 183 -5.17 -15.10 -9.25
N GLN A 184 -5.85 -15.47 -10.34
CA GLN A 184 -6.93 -16.46 -10.30
C GLN A 184 -6.43 -17.89 -10.60
N LEU A 185 -5.19 -18.06 -11.01
CA LEU A 185 -4.60 -19.37 -11.35
C LEU A 185 -4.23 -20.15 -10.08
N THR A 186 -4.30 -21.47 -10.16
CA THR A 186 -3.74 -22.37 -9.14
C THR A 186 -2.22 -22.45 -9.29
N LEU A 187 -1.54 -23.01 -8.29
CA LEU A 187 -0.08 -23.18 -8.36
C LEU A 187 0.35 -23.96 -9.61
N ASP A 188 -0.36 -25.03 -9.93
CA ASP A 188 -0.05 -25.89 -11.11
C ASP A 188 -0.30 -25.16 -12.46
N GLU A 189 -1.15 -24.12 -12.48
CA GLU A 189 -1.42 -23.31 -13.68
C GLU A 189 -0.43 -22.14 -13.83
N LEU A 190 0.33 -21.82 -12.78
CA LEU A 190 1.37 -20.79 -12.80
C LEU A 190 2.73 -21.31 -13.32
N GLU A 191 2.92 -22.63 -13.40
CA GLU A 191 4.11 -23.30 -13.98
C GLU A 191 3.93 -23.52 -15.49
#